data_eaaae107c6f14f3ee765f746b0f4a9a8
#
_entry.id   eaaae107c6f14f3ee765f746b0f4a9a8
#
_cell.length_a   1.000
_cell.length_b   1.000
_cell.length_c   1.000
_cell.angle_alpha   90.00
_cell.angle_beta   90.00
_cell.angle_gamma   90.00
#
_symmetry.space_group_name_H-M   'P 1'
#
loop_
_entity.id
_entity.type
_entity.pdbx_description
1 polymer ?
#
loop_
_entity_poly.entity_id
_entity_poly.type
_entity_poly.pdbx_seq_one_letter_code
_entity_poly.pdbx_strand_id
1 'polypeptide(L)'
;MKKLSIFLVFFFITNPLFAGTSSLYDLAPYFKNGKMVRIASYNSGPYPNEFMSLKDGSYKDSPVNIDALLVYPKKGDGPFPILVFNHASGGALLYSNKWFKFNRQQARQLLKKGIAVMFVDNFNGRNVISAGADQAQVSTYSFYIDAFMTLEYLSKEPKINIKKVGITGWSRGGMNSLAIAEKRIRDVLISKDLYFAASLPRSVECRQSGYFRNPQPIKKTKIWMVNGKNDDASHAHICEEYGAKMKANGADIEVTTKAGWVV
;
A
#
# COMPACT_ATOMS: atom_id res chain seq x y z
N MET A 1 54.60 34.19 -28.95
CA MET A 1 54.35 33.20 -27.91
C MET A 1 52.86 33.25 -27.57
N LYS A 2 52.03 32.32 -28.08
CA LYS A 2 50.60 32.26 -27.82
C LYS A 2 50.36 31.40 -26.57
N LYS A 3 49.79 31.98 -25.52
CA LYS A 3 49.40 31.25 -24.31
C LYS A 3 48.13 30.46 -24.61
N LEU A 4 48.23 29.16 -24.52
CA LEU A 4 47.12 28.20 -24.62
C LEU A 4 46.48 28.09 -23.22
N SER A 5 45.28 28.67 -23.06
CA SER A 5 44.48 28.51 -21.83
C SER A 5 43.70 27.20 -21.93
N ILE A 6 44.07 26.22 -21.12
CA ILE A 6 43.32 24.97 -20.97
C ILE A 6 42.19 25.23 -20.01
N PHE A 7 40.95 25.23 -20.53
CA PHE A 7 39.73 25.21 -19.69
C PHE A 7 39.52 23.75 -19.25
N LEU A 8 39.75 23.46 -17.97
CA LEU A 8 39.32 22.24 -17.32
C LEU A 8 37.82 22.32 -17.07
N VAL A 9 37.05 21.61 -17.88
CA VAL A 9 35.62 21.41 -17.62
C VAL A 9 35.51 20.30 -16.57
N PHE A 10 35.21 20.69 -15.32
CA PHE A 10 34.82 19.74 -14.28
C PHE A 10 33.40 19.24 -14.61
N PHE A 11 33.30 18.03 -15.13
CA PHE A 11 32.04 17.28 -15.10
C PHE A 11 31.74 16.91 -13.65
N PHE A 12 30.85 17.66 -13.01
CA PHE A 12 30.20 17.18 -11.81
C PHE A 12 29.33 15.99 -12.23
N ILE A 13 29.87 14.78 -12.08
CA ILE A 13 29.06 13.59 -12.02
C ILE A 13 28.25 13.72 -10.73
N THR A 14 27.03 14.23 -10.83
CA THR A 14 26.06 14.11 -9.74
C THR A 14 25.77 12.61 -9.63
N ASN A 15 26.44 11.94 -8.71
CA ASN A 15 26.02 10.62 -8.27
C ASN A 15 24.53 10.75 -7.89
N PRO A 16 23.64 9.92 -8.45
CA PRO A 16 22.29 9.87 -7.94
C PRO A 16 22.42 9.50 -6.45
N LEU A 17 22.05 10.43 -5.59
CA LEU A 17 21.95 10.21 -4.16
C LEU A 17 21.23 8.88 -3.98
N PHE A 18 21.89 7.94 -3.31
CA PHE A 18 21.37 6.62 -2.98
C PHE A 18 20.03 6.82 -2.26
N ALA A 19 18.94 6.64 -2.98
CA ALA A 19 17.68 6.31 -2.34
C ALA A 19 17.97 5.07 -1.50
N GLY A 20 17.75 5.13 -0.18
CA GLY A 20 18.05 4.04 0.73
C GLY A 20 17.53 2.73 0.15
N THR A 21 18.31 1.67 0.18
CA THR A 21 17.89 0.37 -0.32
C THR A 21 16.63 -0.07 0.40
N SER A 22 15.58 -0.39 -0.34
CA SER A 22 14.33 -0.90 0.24
C SER A 22 14.63 -2.16 1.05
N SER A 23 14.07 -2.25 2.26
CA SER A 23 14.15 -3.47 3.08
C SER A 23 13.47 -4.69 2.42
N LEU A 24 12.76 -4.52 1.32
CA LEU A 24 12.26 -5.61 0.49
C LEU A 24 13.39 -6.40 -0.16
N TYR A 25 14.59 -5.82 -0.34
CA TYR A 25 15.75 -6.57 -0.80
C TYR A 25 16.17 -7.66 0.19
N ASP A 26 15.95 -7.47 1.48
CA ASP A 26 16.18 -8.50 2.52
C ASP A 26 15.10 -9.59 2.47
N LEU A 27 13.91 -9.28 1.94
CA LEU A 27 12.82 -10.22 1.76
C LEU A 27 12.97 -11.06 0.48
N ALA A 28 13.49 -10.48 -0.58
CA ALA A 28 13.58 -11.10 -1.90
C ALA A 28 14.26 -12.48 -1.91
N PRO A 29 15.37 -12.73 -1.18
CA PRO A 29 16.04 -14.04 -1.17
C PRO A 29 15.16 -15.20 -0.69
N TYR A 30 14.11 -14.92 0.07
CA TYR A 30 13.17 -15.95 0.53
C TYR A 30 12.17 -16.41 -0.54
N PHE A 31 12.11 -15.72 -1.68
CA PHE A 31 11.16 -15.96 -2.76
C PHE A 31 11.89 -16.08 -4.11
N LYS A 32 12.32 -17.31 -4.46
CA LYS A 32 13.12 -17.56 -5.68
C LYS A 32 12.48 -17.06 -6.99
N ASN A 33 11.15 -16.95 -7.05
CA ASN A 33 10.40 -16.43 -8.20
C ASN A 33 9.98 -14.96 -7.98
N GLY A 34 10.59 -14.28 -7.02
CA GLY A 34 10.33 -12.88 -6.72
C GLY A 34 11.06 -11.96 -7.69
N LYS A 35 10.36 -10.91 -8.12
CA LYS A 35 10.89 -9.84 -8.96
C LYS A 35 10.69 -8.52 -8.22
N MET A 36 11.79 -7.81 -7.98
CA MET A 36 11.71 -6.42 -7.55
C MET A 36 11.18 -5.58 -8.71
N VAL A 37 10.19 -4.76 -8.44
CA VAL A 37 9.58 -3.85 -9.40
C VAL A 37 9.50 -2.45 -8.81
N ARG A 38 9.55 -1.45 -9.67
CA ARG A 38 9.42 -0.04 -9.32
C ARG A 38 8.11 0.48 -9.88
N ILE A 39 7.30 1.10 -9.03
CA ILE A 39 5.98 1.60 -9.37
C ILE A 39 6.02 3.12 -9.30
N ALA A 40 5.66 3.78 -10.39
CA ALA A 40 5.47 5.22 -10.40
C ALA A 40 4.26 5.58 -9.52
N SER A 41 4.45 6.50 -8.61
CA SER A 41 3.44 6.98 -7.66
C SER A 41 3.63 8.47 -7.40
N TYR A 42 2.96 9.01 -6.39
CA TYR A 42 3.00 10.43 -6.06
C TYR A 42 2.89 10.63 -4.56
N ASN A 43 3.39 11.75 -4.07
CA ASN A 43 3.03 12.24 -2.75
C ASN A 43 1.69 12.97 -2.86
N SER A 44 0.88 12.88 -1.80
CA SER A 44 -0.27 13.78 -1.66
C SER A 44 0.22 15.22 -1.39
N GLY A 45 -0.66 16.17 -1.58
CA GLY A 45 -0.41 17.54 -1.16
C GLY A 45 -0.18 17.66 0.36
N PRO A 46 0.24 18.85 0.82
CA PRO A 46 0.51 19.09 2.24
C PRO A 46 -0.77 19.06 3.08
N TYR A 47 -0.63 18.67 4.36
CA TYR A 47 -1.69 18.79 5.35
C TYR A 47 -2.10 20.27 5.53
N PRO A 48 -3.39 20.62 5.65
CA PRO A 48 -4.55 19.72 5.64
C PRO A 48 -5.20 19.51 4.25
N ASN A 49 -4.50 19.81 3.19
CA ASN A 49 -5.06 19.90 1.83
C ASN A 49 -4.87 18.62 1.00
N GLU A 50 -4.47 17.50 1.63
CA GLU A 50 -4.15 16.27 0.90
C GLU A 50 -5.29 15.77 0.01
N PHE A 51 -6.54 15.77 0.53
CA PHE A 51 -7.70 15.36 -0.25
C PHE A 51 -8.00 16.34 -1.38
N MET A 52 -7.80 17.63 -1.17
CA MET A 52 -7.99 18.63 -2.23
C MET A 52 -6.97 18.44 -3.33
N SER A 53 -5.71 18.14 -3.00
CA SER A 53 -4.67 17.87 -4.00
C SER A 53 -4.99 16.64 -4.85
N LEU A 54 -5.66 15.62 -4.28
CA LEU A 54 -6.16 14.49 -5.07
C LEU A 54 -7.27 14.95 -6.03
N LYS A 55 -8.20 15.77 -5.54
CA LYS A 55 -9.37 16.19 -6.28
C LYS A 55 -9.05 17.15 -7.43
N ASP A 56 -8.12 18.08 -7.24
CA ASP A 56 -7.69 19.05 -8.27
C ASP A 56 -6.54 18.53 -9.15
N GLY A 57 -5.95 17.39 -8.77
CA GLY A 57 -4.88 16.74 -9.53
C GLY A 57 -3.47 17.23 -9.22
N SER A 58 -3.29 18.22 -8.32
CA SER A 58 -1.97 18.80 -8.00
C SER A 58 -1.01 17.80 -7.31
N TYR A 59 -1.51 16.68 -6.76
CA TYR A 59 -0.64 15.60 -6.29
C TYR A 59 0.34 15.09 -7.36
N LYS A 60 0.02 15.24 -8.65
CA LYS A 60 0.86 14.81 -9.78
C LYS A 60 2.14 15.62 -9.91
N ASP A 61 2.20 16.80 -9.29
CA ASP A 61 3.39 17.66 -9.27
C ASP A 61 4.47 17.13 -8.31
N SER A 62 4.16 16.09 -7.52
CA SER A 62 5.08 15.47 -6.57
C SER A 62 5.29 13.98 -6.87
N PRO A 63 5.91 13.62 -8.01
CA PRO A 63 6.13 12.22 -8.39
C PRO A 63 7.13 11.54 -7.47
N VAL A 64 6.92 10.26 -7.23
CA VAL A 64 7.79 9.37 -6.47
C VAL A 64 7.74 7.98 -7.08
N ASN A 65 8.82 7.21 -6.92
CA ASN A 65 8.82 5.79 -7.23
C ASN A 65 8.83 4.99 -5.92
N ILE A 66 7.96 4.00 -5.82
CA ILE A 66 7.97 3.05 -4.71
C ILE A 66 8.43 1.69 -5.20
N ASP A 67 9.11 0.95 -4.33
CA ASP A 67 9.55 -0.40 -4.65
C ASP A 67 8.51 -1.42 -4.20
N ALA A 68 8.40 -2.52 -4.94
CA ALA A 68 7.59 -3.66 -4.55
C ALA A 68 8.26 -4.99 -4.94
N LEU A 69 7.99 -6.04 -4.17
CA LEU A 69 8.42 -7.40 -4.47
C LEU A 69 7.21 -8.20 -4.95
N LEU A 70 7.17 -8.49 -6.25
CA LEU A 70 6.14 -9.30 -6.90
C LEU A 70 6.61 -10.76 -6.98
N VAL A 71 5.80 -11.68 -6.46
CA VAL A 71 6.12 -13.11 -6.42
C VAL A 71 5.01 -13.92 -7.05
N TYR A 72 5.35 -14.74 -8.02
CA TYR A 72 4.41 -15.64 -8.68
C TYR A 72 4.41 -17.04 -8.06
N PRO A 73 3.31 -17.77 -8.17
CA PRO A 73 3.27 -19.20 -7.89
C PRO A 73 4.30 -19.96 -8.73
N LYS A 74 4.82 -21.07 -8.19
CA LYS A 74 5.76 -21.92 -8.92
C LYS A 74 5.11 -22.74 -10.04
N LYS A 75 3.80 -22.96 -9.97
CA LYS A 75 3.03 -23.79 -10.91
C LYS A 75 1.96 -22.93 -11.56
N GLY A 76 1.67 -23.24 -12.83
CA GLY A 76 0.69 -22.52 -13.65
C GLY A 76 1.30 -21.32 -14.38
N ASP A 77 0.64 -20.90 -15.45
CA ASP A 77 1.09 -19.83 -16.34
C ASP A 77 0.36 -18.50 -16.11
N GLY A 78 -0.68 -18.51 -15.24
CA GLY A 78 -1.54 -17.38 -14.97
C GLY A 78 -2.70 -17.29 -15.98
N PRO A 79 -3.46 -16.17 -16.02
CA PRO A 79 -3.31 -15.04 -15.09
C PRO A 79 -3.72 -15.40 -13.65
N PHE A 80 -2.86 -15.08 -12.70
CA PHE A 80 -3.04 -15.42 -11.28
C PHE A 80 -3.90 -14.40 -10.53
N PRO A 81 -4.74 -14.81 -9.57
CA PRO A 81 -5.18 -13.92 -8.51
C PRO A 81 -3.97 -13.43 -7.70
N ILE A 82 -4.05 -12.27 -7.09
CA ILE A 82 -2.95 -11.70 -6.32
C ILE A 82 -3.43 -11.04 -5.04
N LEU A 83 -2.63 -11.13 -3.96
CA LEU A 83 -2.80 -10.37 -2.74
C LEU A 83 -1.65 -9.38 -2.56
N VAL A 84 -1.98 -8.09 -2.42
CA VAL A 84 -1.05 -7.00 -2.14
C VAL A 84 -0.94 -6.81 -0.63
N PHE A 85 0.28 -6.78 -0.10
CA PHE A 85 0.60 -6.55 1.30
C PHE A 85 1.11 -5.13 1.51
N ASN A 86 0.48 -4.39 2.42
CA ASN A 86 0.93 -3.08 2.88
C ASN A 86 1.45 -3.15 4.32
N HIS A 87 2.57 -2.48 4.58
CA HIS A 87 3.17 -2.44 5.90
C HIS A 87 2.48 -1.42 6.84
N ALA A 88 2.69 -1.57 8.13
CA ALA A 88 2.32 -0.60 9.16
C ALA A 88 3.29 0.60 9.18
N SER A 89 3.08 1.54 10.10
CA SER A 89 3.93 2.75 10.25
C SER A 89 5.42 2.47 10.48
N GLY A 90 5.77 1.30 10.99
CA GLY A 90 7.17 0.89 11.12
C GLY A 90 7.89 0.57 9.81
N GLY A 91 7.21 0.65 8.68
CA GLY A 91 7.79 0.42 7.36
C GLY A 91 8.02 -1.06 7.04
N ALA A 92 8.57 -1.31 5.86
CA ALA A 92 8.89 -2.65 5.41
C ALA A 92 9.99 -3.33 6.24
N LEU A 93 10.80 -2.56 7.00
CA LEU A 93 11.76 -3.09 7.99
C LEU A 93 11.10 -3.85 9.16
N LEU A 94 9.87 -3.51 9.55
CA LEU A 94 9.13 -4.25 10.58
C LEU A 94 8.69 -5.65 10.10
N TYR A 95 8.92 -5.99 8.86
CA TYR A 95 8.93 -7.38 8.43
C TYR A 95 10.12 -8.16 9.03
N SER A 96 11.07 -7.49 9.71
CA SER A 96 12.16 -8.12 10.42
C SER A 96 11.64 -8.90 11.63
N ASN A 97 12.07 -10.14 11.79
CA ASN A 97 11.78 -11.06 12.90
C ASN A 97 10.33 -11.61 12.96
N LYS A 98 9.51 -11.16 13.90
CA LYS A 98 8.19 -11.78 14.18
C LYS A 98 7.16 -11.53 13.10
N TRP A 99 6.98 -10.29 12.68
CA TRP A 99 6.02 -9.89 11.64
C TRP A 99 6.45 -10.36 10.25
N PHE A 100 7.72 -10.28 9.97
CA PHE A 100 8.33 -10.78 8.75
C PHE A 100 8.08 -12.28 8.57
N LYS A 101 8.27 -13.06 9.63
CA LYS A 101 8.01 -14.50 9.63
C LYS A 101 6.54 -14.81 9.32
N PHE A 102 5.61 -14.06 9.93
CA PHE A 102 4.17 -14.23 9.74
C PHE A 102 3.76 -13.91 8.29
N ASN A 103 4.09 -12.74 7.78
CA ASN A 103 3.74 -12.36 6.41
C ASN A 103 4.38 -13.30 5.37
N ARG A 104 5.62 -13.72 5.61
CA ARG A 104 6.31 -14.71 4.77
C ARG A 104 5.62 -16.06 4.77
N GLN A 105 5.12 -16.52 5.91
CA GLN A 105 4.35 -17.77 6.01
C GLN A 105 3.03 -17.67 5.27
N GLN A 106 2.28 -16.58 5.46
CA GLN A 106 1.03 -16.33 4.73
C GLN A 106 1.29 -16.30 3.21
N ALA A 107 2.29 -15.55 2.76
CA ALA A 107 2.63 -15.46 1.35
C ALA A 107 2.97 -16.85 0.76
N ARG A 108 3.74 -17.67 1.47
CA ARG A 108 4.04 -19.05 1.03
C ARG A 108 2.80 -19.93 0.92
N GLN A 109 1.84 -19.78 1.82
CA GLN A 109 0.56 -20.50 1.75
C GLN A 109 -0.27 -20.06 0.54
N LEU A 110 -0.33 -18.76 0.27
CA LEU A 110 -1.03 -18.21 -0.90
C LEU A 110 -0.39 -18.70 -2.20
N LEU A 111 0.93 -18.63 -2.31
CA LEU A 111 1.68 -19.10 -3.47
C LEU A 111 1.44 -20.61 -3.74
N LYS A 112 1.37 -21.44 -2.68
CA LYS A 112 1.00 -22.86 -2.80
C LYS A 112 -0.41 -23.08 -3.33
N LYS A 113 -1.32 -22.13 -3.08
CA LYS A 113 -2.71 -22.13 -3.56
C LYS A 113 -2.89 -21.50 -4.94
N GLY A 114 -1.79 -21.15 -5.63
CA GLY A 114 -1.86 -20.52 -6.95
C GLY A 114 -2.22 -19.03 -6.90
N ILE A 115 -2.02 -18.35 -5.76
CA ILE A 115 -2.26 -16.92 -5.59
C ILE A 115 -0.90 -16.23 -5.55
N ALA A 116 -0.67 -15.30 -6.47
CA ALA A 116 0.50 -14.43 -6.45
C ALA A 116 0.48 -13.48 -5.24
N VAL A 117 1.62 -12.96 -4.84
CA VAL A 117 1.71 -11.99 -3.76
C VAL A 117 2.58 -10.81 -4.17
N MET A 118 2.28 -9.63 -3.63
CA MET A 118 3.07 -8.44 -3.81
C MET A 118 3.26 -7.75 -2.48
N PHE A 119 4.51 -7.46 -2.11
CA PHE A 119 4.84 -6.64 -0.95
C PHE A 119 5.22 -5.26 -1.42
N VAL A 120 4.57 -4.23 -0.90
CA VAL A 120 4.81 -2.84 -1.28
C VAL A 120 5.57 -2.13 -0.16
N ASP A 121 6.62 -1.37 -0.53
CA ASP A 121 7.33 -0.46 0.35
C ASP A 121 6.91 0.99 0.04
N ASN A 122 5.95 1.48 0.80
CA ASN A 122 5.42 2.83 0.63
C ASN A 122 6.39 3.93 1.11
N PHE A 123 7.51 3.58 1.75
CA PHE A 123 8.42 4.54 2.37
C PHE A 123 9.71 4.77 1.62
N ASN A 124 10.25 3.73 0.98
CA ASN A 124 11.58 3.78 0.38
C ASN A 124 11.77 4.96 -0.60
N GLY A 125 10.85 5.14 -1.54
CA GLY A 125 10.92 6.24 -2.51
C GLY A 125 10.80 7.64 -1.91
N ARG A 126 10.45 7.74 -0.62
CA ARG A 126 10.31 8.98 0.15
C ARG A 126 11.46 9.21 1.12
N ASN A 127 12.51 8.38 1.06
CA ASN A 127 13.64 8.39 1.99
C ASN A 127 13.22 8.24 3.46
N VAL A 128 12.12 7.55 3.71
CA VAL A 128 11.61 7.20 5.03
C VAL A 128 11.78 5.70 5.23
N ILE A 129 12.28 5.30 6.40
CA ILE A 129 12.41 3.90 6.79
C ILE A 129 11.23 3.49 7.66
N SER A 130 10.84 4.38 8.56
CA SER A 130 9.74 4.20 9.51
C SER A 130 9.10 5.54 9.85
N ALA A 131 7.79 5.58 9.90
CA ALA A 131 7.01 6.70 10.42
C ALA A 131 6.45 6.41 11.82
N GLY A 132 6.98 5.40 12.53
CA GLY A 132 6.49 5.00 13.86
C GLY A 132 6.61 6.10 14.90
N ALA A 133 7.72 6.85 14.90
CA ALA A 133 7.96 7.96 15.83
C ALA A 133 7.27 9.26 15.40
N ASP A 134 7.07 9.45 14.08
CA ASP A 134 6.42 10.62 13.52
C ASP A 134 5.56 10.23 12.31
N GLN A 135 4.27 10.15 12.54
CA GLN A 135 3.28 9.74 11.52
C GLN A 135 3.12 10.78 10.40
N ALA A 136 3.56 12.02 10.60
CA ALA A 136 3.43 13.09 9.62
C ALA A 136 4.47 13.02 8.50
N GLN A 137 5.55 12.24 8.65
CA GLN A 137 6.60 12.10 7.63
C GLN A 137 6.07 11.64 6.27
N VAL A 138 5.02 10.81 6.27
CA VAL A 138 4.35 10.39 5.02
C VAL A 138 2.86 10.49 5.25
N SER A 139 2.18 11.27 4.42
CA SER A 139 0.72 11.38 4.49
C SER A 139 0.03 10.04 4.27
N THR A 140 -1.05 9.81 4.99
CA THR A 140 -1.91 8.63 4.77
C THR A 140 -2.50 8.60 3.36
N TYR A 141 -2.77 9.76 2.77
CA TYR A 141 -3.23 9.86 1.39
C TYR A 141 -2.17 9.41 0.37
N SER A 142 -0.89 9.60 0.66
CA SER A 142 0.18 9.04 -0.18
C SER A 142 0.13 7.51 -0.25
N PHE A 143 -0.25 6.85 0.86
CA PHE A 143 -0.50 5.39 0.85
C PHE A 143 -1.71 5.01 -0.02
N TYR A 144 -2.77 5.83 -0.02
CA TYR A 144 -3.93 5.58 -0.87
C TYR A 144 -3.58 5.70 -2.35
N ILE A 145 -2.78 6.72 -2.70
CA ILE A 145 -2.24 6.86 -4.06
C ILE A 145 -1.42 5.62 -4.42
N ASP A 146 -0.49 5.21 -3.57
CA ASP A 146 0.37 4.05 -3.81
C ASP A 146 -0.43 2.78 -4.08
N ALA A 147 -1.51 2.54 -3.32
CA ALA A 147 -2.37 1.38 -3.53
C ALA A 147 -3.02 1.39 -4.91
N PHE A 148 -3.57 2.55 -5.34
CA PHE A 148 -4.19 2.65 -6.64
C PHE A 148 -3.19 2.65 -7.80
N MET A 149 -2.00 3.23 -7.64
CA MET A 149 -0.92 3.11 -8.61
C MET A 149 -0.40 1.67 -8.71
N THR A 150 -0.37 0.94 -7.58
CA THR A 150 -0.07 -0.50 -7.59
C THR A 150 -1.13 -1.29 -8.37
N LEU A 151 -2.41 -0.98 -8.20
CA LEU A 151 -3.48 -1.62 -8.95
C LEU A 151 -3.39 -1.31 -10.46
N GLU A 152 -3.06 -0.07 -10.81
CA GLU A 152 -2.83 0.33 -12.20
C GLU A 152 -1.61 -0.37 -12.81
N TYR A 153 -0.52 -0.52 -12.05
CA TYR A 153 0.63 -1.32 -12.46
C TYR A 153 0.23 -2.77 -12.73
N LEU A 154 -0.52 -3.39 -11.81
CA LEU A 154 -0.99 -4.78 -11.95
C LEU A 154 -1.96 -4.97 -13.11
N SER A 155 -2.69 -3.93 -13.53
CA SER A 155 -3.57 -4.00 -14.70
C SER A 155 -2.82 -4.18 -16.03
N LYS A 156 -1.53 -3.81 -16.04
CA LYS A 156 -0.61 -3.93 -17.19
C LYS A 156 0.24 -5.20 -17.13
N GLU A 157 0.14 -5.98 -16.04
CA GLU A 157 0.93 -7.20 -15.82
C GLU A 157 0.17 -8.42 -16.38
N PRO A 158 0.62 -9.03 -17.50
CA PRO A 158 -0.18 -10.02 -18.23
C PRO A 158 -0.42 -11.31 -17.44
N LYS A 159 0.43 -11.61 -16.45
CA LYS A 159 0.29 -12.80 -15.60
C LYS A 159 -0.64 -12.59 -14.40
N ILE A 160 -1.27 -11.42 -14.26
CA ILE A 160 -2.19 -11.11 -13.16
C ILE A 160 -3.62 -11.00 -13.65
N ASN A 161 -4.52 -11.68 -12.94
CA ASN A 161 -5.95 -11.53 -13.16
C ASN A 161 -6.44 -10.27 -12.43
N ILE A 162 -6.57 -9.17 -13.17
CA ILE A 162 -6.97 -7.87 -12.60
C ILE A 162 -8.34 -7.88 -11.93
N LYS A 163 -9.21 -8.83 -12.26
CA LYS A 163 -10.52 -9.00 -11.61
C LYS A 163 -10.42 -9.73 -10.26
N LYS A 164 -9.23 -10.21 -9.89
CA LYS A 164 -8.97 -10.99 -8.67
C LYS A 164 -7.77 -10.42 -7.89
N VAL A 165 -7.70 -9.11 -7.77
CA VAL A 165 -6.69 -8.40 -6.95
C VAL A 165 -7.26 -8.14 -5.57
N GLY A 166 -6.61 -8.65 -4.53
CA GLY A 166 -6.90 -8.34 -3.13
C GLY A 166 -5.81 -7.47 -2.52
N ILE A 167 -6.13 -6.84 -1.40
CA ILE A 167 -5.20 -6.02 -0.62
C ILE A 167 -5.34 -6.29 0.87
N THR A 168 -4.26 -6.22 1.61
CA THR A 168 -4.25 -6.40 3.06
C THR A 168 -3.13 -5.58 3.70
N GLY A 169 -3.29 -5.28 4.98
CA GLY A 169 -2.26 -4.63 5.78
C GLY A 169 -2.68 -4.50 7.24
N TRP A 170 -1.76 -4.03 8.08
CA TRP A 170 -1.95 -3.81 9.51
C TRP A 170 -1.80 -2.33 9.83
N SER A 171 -2.57 -1.83 10.82
CA SER A 171 -2.49 -0.45 11.29
C SER A 171 -2.57 0.52 10.12
N ARG A 172 -1.56 1.34 9.81
CA ARG A 172 -1.53 2.21 8.63
C ARG A 172 -1.78 1.46 7.30
N GLY A 173 -1.19 0.27 7.12
CA GLY A 173 -1.50 -0.60 5.98
C GLY A 173 -2.94 -1.12 5.99
N GLY A 174 -3.51 -1.31 7.17
CA GLY A 174 -4.93 -1.62 7.35
C GLY A 174 -5.82 -0.45 6.97
N MET A 175 -5.47 0.79 7.37
CA MET A 175 -6.16 2.01 6.95
C MET A 175 -6.14 2.15 5.42
N ASN A 176 -4.98 1.91 4.80
CA ASN A 176 -4.86 1.88 3.35
C ASN A 176 -5.80 0.83 2.73
N SER A 177 -5.78 -0.38 3.26
CA SER A 177 -6.65 -1.47 2.79
C SER A 177 -8.15 -1.16 2.95
N LEU A 178 -8.55 -0.36 3.93
CA LEU A 178 -9.93 0.10 4.09
C LEU A 178 -10.27 1.23 3.10
N ALA A 179 -9.37 2.19 2.95
CA ALA A 179 -9.59 3.39 2.12
C ALA A 179 -9.75 3.08 0.62
N ILE A 180 -9.16 1.98 0.13
CA ILE A 180 -9.31 1.58 -1.28
C ILE A 180 -10.75 1.21 -1.66
N ALA A 181 -11.59 0.95 -0.68
CA ALA A 181 -13.02 0.72 -0.91
C ALA A 181 -13.83 2.03 -1.07
N GLU A 182 -13.22 3.20 -0.85
CA GLU A 182 -13.89 4.49 -0.99
C GLU A 182 -13.87 4.96 -2.46
N LYS A 183 -15.04 5.03 -3.04
CA LYS A 183 -15.24 5.39 -4.45
C LYS A 183 -14.66 6.77 -4.81
N ARG A 184 -14.80 7.75 -3.91
CA ARG A 184 -14.34 9.13 -4.16
C ARG A 184 -12.81 9.21 -4.32
N ILE A 185 -12.04 8.35 -3.61
CA ILE A 185 -10.59 8.29 -3.76
C ILE A 185 -10.24 7.61 -5.07
N ARG A 186 -10.85 6.46 -5.37
CA ARG A 186 -10.58 5.74 -6.62
C ARG A 186 -10.86 6.61 -7.84
N ASP A 187 -12.01 7.26 -7.88
CA ASP A 187 -12.51 7.95 -9.08
C ASP A 187 -11.65 9.17 -9.49
N VAL A 188 -10.83 9.70 -8.56
CA VAL A 188 -9.87 10.79 -8.85
C VAL A 188 -8.48 10.29 -9.21
N LEU A 189 -8.14 9.04 -8.86
CA LEU A 189 -6.79 8.50 -9.04
C LEU A 189 -6.65 7.62 -10.29
N ILE A 190 -7.64 6.75 -10.55
CA ILE A 190 -7.57 5.74 -11.62
C ILE A 190 -8.92 5.57 -12.34
N SER A 191 -8.91 4.75 -13.40
CA SER A 191 -10.14 4.37 -14.09
C SER A 191 -11.16 3.72 -13.14
N LYS A 192 -12.43 4.07 -13.31
CA LYS A 192 -13.57 3.53 -12.56
C LYS A 192 -13.78 2.03 -12.74
N ASP A 193 -13.22 1.45 -13.81
CA ASP A 193 -13.29 0.01 -14.07
C ASP A 193 -12.29 -0.79 -13.26
N LEU A 194 -11.28 -0.13 -12.69
CA LEU A 194 -10.29 -0.75 -11.83
C LEU A 194 -10.73 -0.65 -10.36
N TYR A 195 -10.68 -1.77 -9.66
CA TYR A 195 -10.97 -1.87 -8.21
C TYR A 195 -10.32 -3.10 -7.62
N PHE A 196 -10.06 -3.06 -6.33
CA PHE A 196 -9.66 -4.25 -5.60
C PHE A 196 -10.89 -5.15 -5.36
N ALA A 197 -10.82 -6.41 -5.77
CA ALA A 197 -11.92 -7.36 -5.61
C ALA A 197 -12.15 -7.75 -4.14
N ALA A 198 -11.08 -7.71 -3.33
CA ALA A 198 -11.15 -8.03 -1.91
C ALA A 198 -10.22 -7.13 -1.09
N SER A 199 -10.62 -6.84 0.14
CA SER A 199 -9.85 -6.10 1.11
C SER A 199 -9.89 -6.79 2.48
N LEU A 200 -8.71 -6.94 3.11
CA LEU A 200 -8.56 -7.46 4.47
C LEU A 200 -7.82 -6.43 5.34
N PRO A 201 -8.50 -5.37 5.79
CA PRO A 201 -7.97 -4.41 6.75
C PRO A 201 -7.81 -5.05 8.13
N ARG A 202 -6.65 -4.85 8.77
CA ARG A 202 -6.36 -5.42 10.09
C ARG A 202 -5.89 -4.35 11.05
N SER A 203 -6.43 -4.35 12.28
CA SER A 203 -6.13 -3.37 13.35
C SER A 203 -6.15 -1.93 12.83
N VAL A 204 -7.29 -1.54 12.31
CA VAL A 204 -7.49 -0.26 11.63
C VAL A 204 -7.90 0.81 12.62
N GLU A 205 -7.29 2.00 12.55
CA GLU A 205 -7.77 3.18 13.27
C GLU A 205 -8.90 3.85 12.48
N CYS A 206 -10.14 3.52 12.83
CA CYS A 206 -11.32 3.99 12.11
C CYS A 206 -11.74 5.42 12.43
N ARG A 207 -11.21 6.07 13.50
CA ARG A 207 -11.46 7.48 13.80
C ARG A 207 -10.83 8.40 12.74
N GLN A 208 -9.67 8.03 12.23
CA GLN A 208 -9.02 8.79 11.17
C GLN A 208 -9.74 8.71 9.83
N SER A 209 -10.71 7.80 9.70
CA SER A 209 -11.66 7.79 8.59
C SER A 209 -12.74 8.89 8.69
N GLY A 210 -12.51 9.95 9.46
CA GLY A 210 -13.41 11.09 9.58
C GLY A 210 -13.81 11.75 8.25
N TYR A 211 -12.98 11.63 7.23
CA TYR A 211 -13.36 11.97 5.85
C TYR A 211 -14.48 11.10 5.30
N PHE A 212 -14.69 9.93 5.88
CA PHE A 212 -15.70 8.98 5.47
C PHE A 212 -16.91 8.95 6.40
N ARG A 213 -17.25 10.08 7.04
CA ARG A 213 -18.48 10.17 7.85
C ARG A 213 -19.69 9.63 7.11
N ASN A 214 -19.74 9.85 5.80
CA ASN A 214 -20.70 9.24 4.88
C ASN A 214 -19.94 8.46 3.80
N PRO A 215 -19.50 7.22 4.05
CA PRO A 215 -18.69 6.45 3.13
C PRO A 215 -19.46 6.14 1.85
N GLN A 216 -18.75 6.18 0.72
CA GLN A 216 -19.27 5.81 -0.60
C GLN A 216 -18.54 4.56 -1.11
N PRO A 217 -18.97 3.36 -0.70
CA PRO A 217 -18.24 2.14 -0.99
C PRO A 217 -18.27 1.76 -2.47
N ILE A 218 -17.18 1.16 -2.93
CA ILE A 218 -17.12 0.41 -4.17
C ILE A 218 -17.83 -0.93 -3.92
N LYS A 219 -19.07 -1.06 -4.36
CA LYS A 219 -19.94 -2.22 -4.07
C LYS A 219 -19.38 -3.57 -4.53
N LYS A 220 -18.42 -3.57 -5.47
CA LYS A 220 -17.77 -4.77 -6.00
C LYS A 220 -16.59 -5.25 -5.14
N THR A 221 -16.14 -4.46 -4.16
CA THR A 221 -15.05 -4.82 -3.24
C THR A 221 -15.63 -5.54 -2.03
N LYS A 222 -15.22 -6.79 -1.81
CA LYS A 222 -15.53 -7.54 -0.59
C LYS A 222 -14.55 -7.14 0.51
N ILE A 223 -15.07 -6.79 1.69
CA ILE A 223 -14.25 -6.32 2.81
C ILE A 223 -14.44 -7.26 4.00
N TRP A 224 -13.33 -7.77 4.52
CA TRP A 224 -13.32 -8.46 5.81
C TRP A 224 -12.36 -7.73 6.75
N MET A 225 -12.91 -6.88 7.60
CA MET A 225 -12.15 -6.09 8.58
C MET A 225 -11.98 -6.87 9.87
N VAL A 226 -10.75 -6.92 10.39
CA VAL A 226 -10.42 -7.68 11.62
C VAL A 226 -9.68 -6.78 12.59
N ASN A 227 -10.26 -6.54 13.76
CA ASN A 227 -9.66 -5.75 14.84
C ASN A 227 -9.52 -6.54 16.13
N GLY A 228 -8.61 -6.15 16.98
CA GLY A 228 -8.46 -6.68 18.34
C GLY A 228 -9.48 -6.09 19.30
N LYS A 229 -10.08 -6.92 20.17
CA LYS A 229 -11.04 -6.44 21.17
C LYS A 229 -10.41 -5.47 22.18
N ASN A 230 -9.16 -5.74 22.53
CA ASN A 230 -8.40 -5.00 23.56
C ASN A 230 -7.30 -4.12 22.93
N ASP A 231 -7.44 -3.77 21.64
CA ASP A 231 -6.52 -2.89 20.95
C ASP A 231 -6.81 -1.45 21.38
N ASP A 232 -5.88 -0.82 22.07
CA ASP A 232 -5.99 0.54 22.60
C ASP A 232 -5.61 1.62 21.58
N ALA A 233 -4.92 1.23 20.51
CA ALA A 233 -4.60 2.10 19.39
C ALA A 233 -5.69 2.11 18.32
N SER A 234 -6.36 0.96 18.11
CA SER A 234 -7.35 0.76 17.04
C SER A 234 -8.68 0.24 17.64
N HIS A 235 -9.43 1.12 18.27
CA HIS A 235 -10.62 0.78 19.04
C HIS A 235 -11.66 0.05 18.21
N ALA A 236 -11.91 -1.22 18.53
CA ALA A 236 -12.78 -2.11 17.75
C ALA A 236 -14.20 -1.57 17.58
N HIS A 237 -14.82 -1.00 18.64
CA HIS A 237 -16.19 -0.49 18.58
C HIS A 237 -16.38 0.63 17.54
N ILE A 238 -15.36 1.48 17.35
CA ILE A 238 -15.41 2.55 16.34
C ILE A 238 -15.39 1.96 14.93
N CYS A 239 -14.65 0.87 14.75
CA CYS A 239 -14.62 0.15 13.47
C CYS A 239 -15.92 -0.65 13.22
N GLU A 240 -16.56 -1.15 14.25
CA GLU A 240 -17.89 -1.77 14.15
C GLU A 240 -18.93 -0.76 13.70
N GLU A 241 -18.94 0.44 14.29
CA GLU A 241 -19.81 1.55 13.88
C GLU A 241 -19.53 1.99 12.42
N TYR A 242 -18.26 2.12 12.07
CA TYR A 242 -17.88 2.48 10.71
C TYR A 242 -18.29 1.39 9.70
N GLY A 243 -18.09 0.12 10.05
CA GLY A 243 -18.51 -1.03 9.24
C GLY A 243 -20.02 -1.06 9.02
N ALA A 244 -20.81 -0.73 10.07
CA ALA A 244 -22.26 -0.61 9.97
C ALA A 244 -22.68 0.51 8.99
N LYS A 245 -22.02 1.68 9.02
CA LYS A 245 -22.25 2.77 8.05
C LYS A 245 -21.88 2.35 6.63
N MET A 246 -20.75 1.68 6.45
CA MET A 246 -20.34 1.14 5.15
C MET A 246 -21.39 0.18 4.59
N LYS A 247 -21.87 -0.73 5.43
CA LYS A 247 -22.91 -1.73 5.08
C LYS A 247 -24.24 -1.06 4.71
N ALA A 248 -24.67 -0.06 5.48
CA ALA A 248 -25.87 0.72 5.19
C ALA A 248 -25.78 1.46 3.83
N ASN A 249 -24.57 1.83 3.41
CA ASN A 249 -24.33 2.46 2.11
C ASN A 249 -24.04 1.44 0.98
N GLY A 250 -24.27 0.15 1.25
CA GLY A 250 -24.21 -0.93 0.26
C GLY A 250 -22.86 -1.59 0.06
N ALA A 251 -21.93 -1.49 1.02
CA ALA A 251 -20.71 -2.27 1.02
C ALA A 251 -20.98 -3.75 1.32
N ASP A 252 -20.25 -4.64 0.67
CA ASP A 252 -20.10 -6.05 1.05
C ASP A 252 -18.99 -6.12 2.13
N ILE A 253 -19.36 -5.92 3.40
CA ILE A 253 -18.43 -5.81 4.51
C ILE A 253 -18.83 -6.71 5.69
N GLU A 254 -17.84 -7.44 6.21
CA GLU A 254 -17.86 -8.13 7.48
C GLU A 254 -16.83 -7.51 8.43
N VAL A 255 -17.22 -7.27 9.68
CA VAL A 255 -16.33 -6.79 10.75
C VAL A 255 -16.24 -7.85 11.81
N THR A 256 -15.03 -8.30 12.10
CA THR A 256 -14.72 -9.29 13.11
C THR A 256 -13.85 -8.69 14.20
N THR A 257 -14.29 -8.78 15.45
CA THR A 257 -13.50 -8.41 16.63
C THR A 257 -12.99 -9.68 17.33
N LYS A 258 -11.69 -9.80 17.52
CA LYS A 258 -11.04 -10.97 18.13
C LYS A 258 -10.40 -10.64 19.47
N ALA A 259 -10.67 -11.47 20.49
CA ALA A 259 -9.95 -11.40 21.75
C ALA A 259 -8.45 -11.71 21.54
N GLY A 260 -7.56 -11.04 22.28
CA GLY A 260 -6.13 -11.29 22.26
C GLY A 260 -5.36 -10.75 21.04
N TRP A 261 -5.99 -10.04 20.14
CA TRP A 261 -5.33 -9.31 19.06
C TRP A 261 -5.05 -7.86 19.51
N VAL A 262 -3.78 -7.52 19.61
CA VAL A 262 -3.27 -6.16 19.89
C VAL A 262 -2.20 -5.86 18.85
N VAL A 263 -2.08 -4.63 18.43
CA VAL A 263 -1.02 -4.17 17.50
C VAL A 263 0.29 -3.96 18.25
#